data_0789e29b1c059429f0392bd177751bbe
#
_entry.id   0789e29b1c059429f0392bd177751bbe
#
_cell.length_a   1.000
_cell.length_b   1.000
_cell.length_c   1.000
_cell.angle_alpha   90.00
_cell.angle_beta   90.00
_cell.angle_gamma   90.00
#
_symmetry.space_group_name_H-M   'P 1'
#
loop_
_entity.id
_entity.type
_entity.pdbx_description
1 polymer ?
#
loop_
_entity_poly.entity_id
_entity_poly.type
_entity_poly.pdbx_seq_one_letter_code
_entity_poly.pdbx_strand_id
1 'polypeptide(L)'
;MAKILPTDGSAEKKIKITASCFMGLAHLLYLKDYIKGIFFALTEIVFLIFSPAIVKKIIDLITLGSPQPNLPIKQRDNSVFMLIDGILILALVAIFVIVYILSVRSANSTYREYCRKKKYESQSVLMNKTLGSAFPIFGLAPSFIILVIFVVVPLLFSICVAFTNYSYPGHIPPNDTVDWVGFENFKELLGSDNNWSAGFARVATWTLIWGVMATITCYFAGLIIAVLLKEINVKIAPVFRFIFILPYAVPGVVSLLVWKNLLNGTFGPINRGLMQLGIISNAIPWLSDGTMAQITCIIINLWAGFAYFMLLAMGTMTAIPQDMYEAARIDGASNGQVFRKITLPLVLYQTMPLIIMSLAHNINNFGAIFFLTGGAPVHLDSTTTLAGSTDLLVTWIYKLTINLMKYDYASVIACLIFLVLAPFAIFNFRNTKAYKEGEV
;
A
#
# COMPACT_ATOMS: atom_id res chain seq x y z
N MET A 1 -18.89 -4.60 56.93
CA MET A 1 -18.77 -3.19 56.45
C MET A 1 -17.74 -3.10 55.35
N ALA A 2 -18.13 -2.76 54.14
CA ALA A 2 -17.19 -2.60 53.05
C ALA A 2 -16.30 -1.36 53.29
N LYS A 3 -15.00 -1.56 53.46
CA LYS A 3 -14.03 -0.47 53.64
C LYS A 3 -14.15 0.52 52.48
N ILE A 4 -14.67 1.73 52.79
CA ILE A 4 -14.76 2.80 51.77
C ILE A 4 -13.33 3.21 51.42
N LEU A 5 -12.99 3.17 50.14
CA LEU A 5 -11.67 3.63 49.65
C LEU A 5 -11.52 5.15 50.00
N PRO A 6 -10.39 5.56 50.53
CA PRO A 6 -10.10 6.99 50.69
C PRO A 6 -10.18 7.68 49.32
N THR A 7 -10.65 8.91 49.30
CA THR A 7 -10.79 9.74 48.08
C THR A 7 -9.64 10.75 47.97
N ASP A 8 -8.50 10.44 48.55
CA ASP A 8 -7.30 11.27 48.59
C ASP A 8 -6.26 10.86 47.53
N GLY A 9 -5.30 11.73 47.27
CA GLY A 9 -4.24 11.48 46.28
C GLY A 9 -3.35 10.28 46.62
N SER A 10 -3.33 9.81 47.89
CA SER A 10 -2.54 8.63 48.30
C SER A 10 -3.18 7.35 47.78
N ALA A 11 -4.54 7.28 47.80
CA ALA A 11 -5.27 6.13 47.24
C ALA A 11 -5.18 6.06 45.73
N GLU A 12 -5.22 7.18 45.00
CA GLU A 12 -5.00 7.20 43.54
C GLU A 12 -3.62 6.65 43.19
N LYS A 13 -2.57 7.08 43.88
CA LYS A 13 -1.21 6.59 43.68
C LYS A 13 -1.11 5.09 43.98
N LYS A 14 -1.76 4.60 45.06
CA LYS A 14 -1.76 3.19 45.41
C LYS A 14 -2.44 2.31 44.35
N ILE A 15 -3.60 2.74 43.84
CA ILE A 15 -4.31 2.03 42.78
C ILE A 15 -3.51 1.98 41.52
N LYS A 16 -2.88 3.09 41.12
CA LYS A 16 -2.03 3.15 39.92
C LYS A 16 -0.82 2.21 40.06
N ILE A 17 -0.12 2.21 41.21
CA ILE A 17 1.00 1.31 41.46
C ILE A 17 0.52 -0.16 41.39
N THR A 18 -0.58 -0.51 42.09
CA THR A 18 -1.09 -1.88 42.09
C THR A 18 -1.50 -2.37 40.69
N ALA A 19 -2.13 -1.49 39.89
CA ALA A 19 -2.50 -1.78 38.50
C ALA A 19 -1.27 -1.94 37.61
N SER A 20 -0.18 -1.25 37.90
CA SER A 20 1.09 -1.36 37.16
C SER A 20 1.92 -2.58 37.57
N CYS A 21 1.80 -3.05 38.84
CA CYS A 21 2.51 -4.24 39.30
C CYS A 21 1.95 -5.54 38.71
N PHE A 22 0.61 -5.64 38.60
CA PHE A 22 -0.05 -6.81 38.02
C PHE A 22 -1.42 -6.37 37.43
N MET A 23 -1.64 -6.75 36.18
CA MET A 23 -2.86 -6.37 35.46
C MET A 23 -4.10 -6.94 36.15
N GLY A 24 -5.12 -6.10 36.29
CA GLY A 24 -6.39 -6.51 36.92
C GLY A 24 -6.38 -6.49 38.46
N LEU A 25 -5.22 -6.54 39.13
CA LEU A 25 -5.16 -6.64 40.59
C LEU A 25 -5.84 -5.46 41.28
N ALA A 26 -5.68 -4.24 40.78
CA ALA A 26 -6.39 -3.09 41.30
C ALA A 26 -7.91 -3.17 41.13
N HIS A 27 -8.39 -3.73 40.02
CA HIS A 27 -9.81 -3.97 39.79
C HIS A 27 -10.40 -4.99 40.77
N LEU A 28 -9.65 -6.06 41.09
CA LEU A 28 -10.06 -7.12 42.00
C LEU A 28 -10.06 -6.65 43.46
N LEU A 29 -8.94 -6.05 43.91
CA LEU A 29 -8.77 -5.73 45.33
C LEU A 29 -9.47 -4.47 45.77
N TYR A 30 -9.44 -3.40 44.95
CA TYR A 30 -9.90 -2.08 45.37
C TYR A 30 -11.20 -1.65 44.69
N LEU A 31 -11.35 -1.91 43.39
CA LEU A 31 -12.44 -1.34 42.59
C LEU A 31 -13.68 -2.26 42.50
N LYS A 32 -13.55 -3.51 42.92
CA LYS A 32 -14.63 -4.52 42.87
C LYS A 32 -15.20 -4.74 41.45
N ASP A 33 -14.41 -4.46 40.43
CA ASP A 33 -14.76 -4.75 39.03
C ASP A 33 -14.15 -6.11 38.66
N TYR A 34 -14.81 -7.18 39.10
CA TYR A 34 -14.27 -8.54 39.00
C TYR A 34 -14.12 -9.01 37.56
N ILE A 35 -15.02 -8.62 36.67
CA ILE A 35 -15.00 -9.07 35.27
C ILE A 35 -13.74 -8.55 34.56
N LYS A 36 -13.51 -7.21 34.63
CA LYS A 36 -12.27 -6.63 34.06
C LYS A 36 -11.04 -7.13 34.79
N GLY A 37 -11.11 -7.26 36.11
CA GLY A 37 -10.01 -7.76 36.93
C GLY A 37 -9.55 -9.14 36.51
N ILE A 38 -10.48 -10.10 36.37
CA ILE A 38 -10.19 -11.46 35.94
C ILE A 38 -9.66 -11.49 34.49
N PHE A 39 -10.28 -10.75 33.58
CA PHE A 39 -9.84 -10.67 32.19
C PHE A 39 -8.38 -10.20 32.08
N PHE A 40 -8.05 -9.08 32.70
CA PHE A 40 -6.68 -8.56 32.67
C PHE A 40 -5.68 -9.46 33.39
N ALA A 41 -6.05 -10.05 34.55
CA ALA A 41 -5.19 -10.97 35.27
C ALA A 41 -4.92 -12.25 34.47
N LEU A 42 -5.92 -12.82 33.81
CA LEU A 42 -5.74 -14.00 32.94
C LEU A 42 -4.84 -13.67 31.76
N THR A 43 -4.99 -12.50 31.16
CA THR A 43 -4.12 -12.05 30.03
C THR A 43 -2.66 -12.02 30.46
N GLU A 44 -2.35 -11.46 31.65
CA GLU A 44 -0.99 -11.40 32.15
C GLU A 44 -0.45 -12.79 32.55
N ILE A 45 -1.24 -13.62 33.21
CA ILE A 45 -0.84 -14.99 33.57
C ILE A 45 -0.51 -15.78 32.32
N VAL A 46 -1.34 -15.74 31.29
CA VAL A 46 -1.07 -16.43 30.02
C VAL A 46 0.23 -15.93 29.39
N PHE A 47 0.42 -14.62 29.34
CA PHE A 47 1.64 -14.04 28.81
C PHE A 47 2.88 -14.47 29.59
N LEU A 48 2.83 -14.50 30.92
CA LEU A 48 3.93 -14.96 31.78
C LEU A 48 4.23 -16.45 31.60
N ILE A 49 3.22 -17.31 31.44
CA ILE A 49 3.41 -18.74 31.16
C ILE A 49 4.18 -18.94 29.84
N PHE A 50 3.83 -18.17 28.80
CA PHE A 50 4.50 -18.26 27.50
C PHE A 50 5.77 -17.43 27.38
N SER A 51 6.14 -16.64 28.40
CA SER A 51 7.30 -15.75 28.36
C SER A 51 8.63 -16.44 28.00
N PRO A 52 8.94 -17.70 28.44
CA PRO A 52 10.17 -18.36 28.02
C PRO A 52 10.18 -18.65 26.49
N ALA A 53 9.02 -19.05 25.93
CA ALA A 53 8.90 -19.26 24.50
C ALA A 53 8.98 -17.96 23.71
N ILE A 54 8.40 -16.88 24.23
CA ILE A 54 8.47 -15.54 23.65
C ILE A 54 9.94 -15.06 23.60
N VAL A 55 10.65 -15.18 24.72
CA VAL A 55 12.07 -14.78 24.78
C VAL A 55 12.92 -15.60 23.82
N LYS A 56 12.70 -16.92 23.74
CA LYS A 56 13.42 -17.76 22.76
C LYS A 56 13.20 -17.29 21.34
N LYS A 57 11.95 -17.02 20.93
CA LYS A 57 11.63 -16.55 19.57
C LYS A 57 12.19 -15.15 19.27
N ILE A 58 12.32 -14.29 20.27
CA ILE A 58 13.01 -12.99 20.11
C ILE A 58 14.52 -13.20 19.91
N ILE A 59 15.13 -14.14 20.64
CA ILE A 59 16.53 -14.51 20.43
C ILE A 59 16.72 -15.09 19.04
N ASP A 60 15.86 -16.03 18.61
CA ASP A 60 15.86 -16.61 17.27
C ASP A 60 15.77 -15.53 16.18
N LEU A 61 14.94 -14.50 16.38
CA LEU A 61 14.83 -13.35 15.48
C LEU A 61 16.14 -12.54 15.38
N ILE A 62 16.82 -12.35 16.50
CA ILE A 62 18.07 -11.57 16.53
C ILE A 62 19.23 -12.36 15.90
N THR A 63 19.31 -13.66 16.16
CA THR A 63 20.43 -14.51 15.72
C THR A 63 20.24 -15.09 14.33
N LEU A 64 18.98 -15.27 13.87
CA LEU A 64 18.58 -15.93 12.63
C LEU A 64 19.13 -17.36 12.45
N GLY A 65 19.53 -17.99 13.54
CA GLY A 65 20.06 -19.34 13.58
C GLY A 65 21.55 -19.43 13.21
N SER A 66 22.00 -20.67 12.99
CA SER A 66 23.38 -20.97 12.58
C SER A 66 23.41 -22.10 11.56
N PRO A 67 24.39 -22.14 10.65
CA PRO A 67 24.53 -23.22 9.66
C PRO A 67 24.72 -24.57 10.35
N GLN A 68 23.88 -25.55 9.99
CA GLN A 68 23.88 -26.90 10.63
C GLN A 68 24.00 -27.99 9.54
N PRO A 69 25.10 -28.07 8.78
CA PRO A 69 25.21 -28.97 7.64
C PRO A 69 25.12 -30.46 8.01
N ASN A 70 25.43 -30.81 9.27
CA ASN A 70 25.44 -32.20 9.76
C ASN A 70 24.02 -32.72 10.14
N LEU A 71 23.03 -31.84 10.20
CA LEU A 71 21.66 -32.24 10.55
C LEU A 71 20.83 -32.52 9.28
N PRO A 72 19.82 -33.40 9.36
CA PRO A 72 18.82 -33.53 8.30
C PRO A 72 18.12 -32.19 8.01
N ILE A 73 17.78 -31.92 6.76
CA ILE A 73 17.20 -30.65 6.29
C ILE A 73 16.00 -30.17 7.17
N LYS A 74 15.15 -31.10 7.61
CA LYS A 74 13.97 -30.79 8.44
C LYS A 74 14.30 -30.32 9.87
N GLN A 75 15.51 -30.57 10.33
CA GLN A 75 15.97 -30.26 11.70
C GLN A 75 16.90 -29.03 11.72
N ARG A 76 17.31 -28.53 10.55
CA ARG A 76 18.17 -27.36 10.44
C ARG A 76 17.41 -26.09 10.80
N ASP A 77 18.16 -25.13 11.31
CA ASP A 77 17.65 -23.78 11.48
C ASP A 77 17.17 -23.21 10.16
N ASN A 78 16.03 -22.51 10.20
CA ASN A 78 15.48 -21.82 9.05
C ASN A 78 15.25 -20.36 9.40
N SER A 79 16.18 -19.52 8.99
CA SER A 79 16.19 -18.09 9.28
C SER A 79 14.91 -17.38 8.84
N VAL A 80 14.28 -17.83 7.74
CA VAL A 80 13.02 -17.24 7.25
C VAL A 80 11.87 -17.51 8.24
N PHE A 81 11.76 -18.74 8.75
CA PHE A 81 10.75 -19.05 9.77
C PHE A 81 11.05 -18.37 11.09
N MET A 82 12.32 -18.26 11.49
CA MET A 82 12.72 -17.53 12.69
C MET A 82 12.34 -16.05 12.59
N LEU A 83 12.53 -15.46 11.43
CA LEU A 83 12.18 -14.07 11.15
C LEU A 83 10.65 -13.86 11.18
N ILE A 84 9.87 -14.73 10.55
CA ILE A 84 8.40 -14.67 10.57
C ILE A 84 7.86 -14.85 11.99
N ASP A 85 8.31 -15.89 12.68
CA ASP A 85 7.90 -16.18 14.06
C ASP A 85 8.25 -15.03 15.00
N GLY A 86 9.46 -14.46 14.85
CA GLY A 86 9.89 -13.31 15.63
C GLY A 86 9.03 -12.08 15.40
N ILE A 87 8.67 -11.77 14.15
CA ILE A 87 7.77 -10.66 13.83
C ILE A 87 6.38 -10.88 14.45
N LEU A 88 5.84 -12.10 14.35
CA LEU A 88 4.55 -12.44 14.96
C LEU A 88 4.59 -12.29 16.48
N ILE A 89 5.68 -12.72 17.12
CA ILE A 89 5.89 -12.56 18.56
C ILE A 89 6.03 -11.08 18.96
N LEU A 90 6.74 -10.27 18.19
CA LEU A 90 6.82 -8.83 18.44
C LEU A 90 5.44 -8.16 18.31
N ALA A 91 4.62 -8.57 17.35
CA ALA A 91 3.24 -8.10 17.22
C ALA A 91 2.40 -8.50 18.45
N LEU A 92 2.54 -9.75 18.94
CA LEU A 92 1.87 -10.23 20.14
C LEU A 92 2.31 -9.43 21.38
N VAL A 93 3.61 -9.19 21.54
CA VAL A 93 4.16 -8.36 22.62
C VAL A 93 3.61 -6.93 22.54
N ALA A 94 3.52 -6.35 21.35
CA ALA A 94 2.95 -5.02 21.16
C ALA A 94 1.47 -4.97 21.58
N ILE A 95 0.68 -5.99 21.22
CA ILE A 95 -0.72 -6.12 21.67
C ILE A 95 -0.79 -6.25 23.19
N PHE A 96 0.08 -7.07 23.79
CA PHE A 96 0.13 -7.20 25.25
C PHE A 96 0.45 -5.86 25.94
N VAL A 97 1.40 -5.11 25.43
CA VAL A 97 1.75 -3.76 25.96
C VAL A 97 0.54 -2.81 25.86
N ILE A 98 -0.19 -2.85 24.75
CA ILE A 98 -1.42 -2.05 24.58
C ILE A 98 -2.46 -2.44 25.64
N VAL A 99 -2.72 -3.74 25.82
CA VAL A 99 -3.66 -4.25 26.83
C VAL A 99 -3.21 -3.87 28.25
N TYR A 100 -1.90 -3.94 28.53
CA TYR A 100 -1.33 -3.48 29.80
C TYR A 100 -1.62 -1.99 30.05
N ILE A 101 -1.36 -1.14 29.08
CA ILE A 101 -1.64 0.31 29.18
C ILE A 101 -3.14 0.55 29.39
N LEU A 102 -3.99 -0.19 28.68
CA LEU A 102 -5.45 -0.09 28.82
C LEU A 102 -5.91 -0.55 30.20
N SER A 103 -5.31 -1.61 30.77
CA SER A 103 -5.61 -2.06 32.15
C SER A 103 -5.33 -0.97 33.19
N VAL A 104 -4.16 -0.33 33.11
CA VAL A 104 -3.77 0.76 34.02
C VAL A 104 -4.70 1.98 33.85
N ARG A 105 -5.00 2.37 32.61
CA ARG A 105 -5.93 3.47 32.31
C ARG A 105 -7.34 3.16 32.80
N SER A 106 -7.82 1.94 32.61
CA SER A 106 -9.12 1.48 33.07
C SER A 106 -9.24 1.54 34.57
N ALA A 107 -8.23 1.07 35.32
CA ALA A 107 -8.21 1.15 36.78
C ALA A 107 -8.32 2.60 37.28
N ASN A 108 -7.55 3.50 36.67
CA ASN A 108 -7.57 4.92 37.03
C ASN A 108 -8.92 5.60 36.69
N SER A 109 -9.50 5.27 35.54
CA SER A 109 -10.83 5.78 35.13
C SER A 109 -11.94 5.31 36.08
N THR A 110 -11.95 4.00 36.41
CA THR A 110 -12.93 3.42 37.34
C THR A 110 -12.79 4.02 38.75
N TYR A 111 -11.56 4.29 39.19
CA TYR A 111 -11.32 4.97 40.48
C TYR A 111 -11.86 6.41 40.49
N ARG A 112 -11.60 7.18 39.46
CA ARG A 112 -12.11 8.55 39.32
C ARG A 112 -13.64 8.58 39.30
N GLU A 113 -14.30 7.63 38.68
CA GLU A 113 -15.75 7.48 38.68
C GLU A 113 -16.26 7.13 40.08
N TYR A 114 -15.58 6.24 40.81
CA TYR A 114 -15.87 5.96 42.22
C TYR A 114 -15.75 7.21 43.08
N CYS A 115 -14.71 8.01 42.96
CA CYS A 115 -14.54 9.26 43.71
C CYS A 115 -15.67 10.25 43.44
N ARG A 116 -16.17 10.31 42.20
CA ARG A 116 -17.28 11.21 41.83
C ARG A 116 -18.62 10.74 42.40
N LYS A 117 -18.91 9.43 42.38
CA LYS A 117 -20.20 8.87 42.80
C LYS A 117 -20.22 8.44 44.26
N LYS A 118 -19.06 8.27 44.89
CA LYS A 118 -18.89 7.76 46.27
C LYS A 118 -19.59 6.42 46.52
N LYS A 119 -19.83 5.64 45.46
CA LYS A 119 -20.56 4.36 45.50
C LYS A 119 -19.96 3.38 44.49
N TYR A 120 -19.85 2.12 44.90
CA TYR A 120 -19.51 1.04 43.96
C TYR A 120 -20.70 0.76 43.05
N GLU A 121 -20.42 0.66 41.75
CA GLU A 121 -21.46 0.24 40.80
C GLU A 121 -21.66 -1.29 40.86
N SER A 122 -22.88 -1.73 40.53
CA SER A 122 -23.15 -3.16 40.44
C SER A 122 -22.40 -3.79 39.25
N GLN A 123 -22.07 -5.11 39.33
CA GLN A 123 -21.37 -5.81 38.26
C GLN A 123 -22.13 -5.76 36.93
N SER A 124 -23.47 -5.79 36.98
CA SER A 124 -24.30 -5.67 35.78
C SER A 124 -24.14 -4.33 35.07
N VAL A 125 -24.06 -3.23 35.84
CA VAL A 125 -23.83 -1.87 35.27
C VAL A 125 -22.42 -1.75 34.72
N LEU A 126 -21.41 -2.26 35.44
CA LEU A 126 -20.02 -2.27 34.98
C LEU A 126 -19.86 -3.10 33.70
N MET A 127 -20.52 -4.26 33.61
CA MET A 127 -20.53 -5.13 32.44
C MET A 127 -21.15 -4.44 31.23
N ASN A 128 -22.34 -3.82 31.39
CA ASN A 128 -23.01 -3.11 30.30
C ASN A 128 -22.18 -1.94 29.78
N LYS A 129 -21.54 -1.17 30.66
CA LYS A 129 -20.60 -0.10 30.26
C LYS A 129 -19.39 -0.64 29.50
N THR A 130 -18.83 -1.75 29.97
CA THR A 130 -17.67 -2.40 29.32
C THR A 130 -18.05 -2.91 27.94
N LEU A 131 -19.18 -3.61 27.83
CA LEU A 131 -19.68 -4.11 26.54
C LEU A 131 -20.02 -2.96 25.60
N GLY A 132 -20.68 -1.88 26.08
CA GLY A 132 -20.96 -0.72 25.25
C GLY A 132 -19.71 -0.01 24.73
N SER A 133 -18.69 0.14 25.58
CA SER A 133 -17.40 0.74 25.17
C SER A 133 -16.54 -0.19 24.32
N ALA A 134 -16.68 -1.50 24.48
CA ALA A 134 -15.94 -2.51 23.72
C ALA A 134 -16.62 -2.91 22.41
N PHE A 135 -17.91 -2.59 22.22
CA PHE A 135 -18.66 -2.93 21.01
C PHE A 135 -17.99 -2.48 19.71
N PRO A 136 -17.48 -1.23 19.56
CA PRO A 136 -16.77 -0.82 18.37
C PRO A 136 -15.48 -1.65 18.15
N ILE A 137 -14.80 -2.01 19.25
CA ILE A 137 -13.57 -2.82 19.19
C ILE A 137 -13.90 -4.23 18.70
N PHE A 138 -14.92 -4.88 19.23
CA PHE A 138 -15.35 -6.20 18.77
C PHE A 138 -15.84 -6.20 17.33
N GLY A 139 -16.55 -5.14 16.92
CA GLY A 139 -17.02 -4.96 15.55
C GLY A 139 -15.87 -4.81 14.54
N LEU A 140 -14.81 -4.08 14.91
CA LEU A 140 -13.65 -3.82 14.05
C LEU A 140 -12.55 -4.89 14.18
N ALA A 141 -12.54 -5.70 15.25
CA ALA A 141 -11.48 -6.67 15.51
C ALA A 141 -11.24 -7.65 14.37
N PRO A 142 -12.24 -8.26 13.71
CA PRO A 142 -12.00 -9.17 12.59
C PRO A 142 -11.25 -8.48 11.45
N SER A 143 -11.67 -7.27 11.06
CA SER A 143 -11.02 -6.49 10.00
C SER A 143 -9.60 -6.09 10.38
N PHE A 144 -9.39 -5.71 11.64
CA PHE A 144 -8.07 -5.35 12.14
C PHE A 144 -7.12 -6.55 12.18
N ILE A 145 -7.59 -7.73 12.60
CA ILE A 145 -6.80 -8.96 12.61
C ILE A 145 -6.37 -9.34 11.19
N ILE A 146 -7.30 -9.29 10.22
CA ILE A 146 -7.01 -9.54 8.81
C ILE A 146 -5.95 -8.55 8.30
N LEU A 147 -6.11 -7.27 8.60
CA LEU A 147 -5.14 -6.24 8.22
C LEU A 147 -3.75 -6.52 8.82
N VAL A 148 -3.67 -6.87 10.10
CA VAL A 148 -2.38 -7.18 10.74
C VAL A 148 -1.73 -8.39 10.08
N ILE A 149 -2.46 -9.50 9.87
CA ILE A 149 -1.90 -10.75 9.33
C ILE A 149 -1.51 -10.61 7.86
N PHE A 150 -2.33 -9.98 7.03
CA PHE A 150 -2.12 -9.97 5.58
C PHE A 150 -1.45 -8.70 5.04
N VAL A 151 -1.33 -7.64 5.85
CA VAL A 151 -0.70 -6.38 5.42
C VAL A 151 0.49 -6.04 6.31
N VAL A 152 0.29 -5.92 7.64
CA VAL A 152 1.35 -5.45 8.53
C VAL A 152 2.49 -6.47 8.65
N VAL A 153 2.18 -7.75 8.86
CA VAL A 153 3.20 -8.81 9.02
C VAL A 153 4.04 -8.97 7.76
N PRO A 154 3.48 -9.10 6.53
CA PRO A 154 4.28 -9.15 5.31
C PRO A 154 5.10 -7.89 5.04
N LEU A 155 4.58 -6.72 5.40
CA LEU A 155 5.32 -5.46 5.29
C LEU A 155 6.53 -5.44 6.22
N LEU A 156 6.34 -5.80 7.49
CA LEU A 156 7.44 -5.90 8.46
C LEU A 156 8.46 -6.96 8.05
N PHE A 157 8.00 -8.10 7.52
CA PHE A 157 8.88 -9.13 6.97
C PHE A 157 9.73 -8.57 5.83
N SER A 158 9.12 -7.90 4.86
CA SER A 158 9.85 -7.27 3.76
C SER A 158 10.86 -6.21 4.27
N ILE A 159 10.47 -5.39 5.25
CA ILE A 159 11.40 -4.44 5.88
C ILE A 159 12.59 -5.17 6.51
N CYS A 160 12.37 -6.23 7.28
CA CYS A 160 13.44 -7.00 7.90
C CYS A 160 14.37 -7.62 6.86
N VAL A 161 13.81 -8.25 5.81
CA VAL A 161 14.60 -8.86 4.73
C VAL A 161 15.50 -7.85 4.02
N ALA A 162 15.08 -6.59 3.88
CA ALA A 162 15.91 -5.53 3.30
C ALA A 162 17.24 -5.29 4.05
N PHE A 163 17.30 -5.66 5.33
CA PHE A 163 18.50 -5.55 6.17
C PHE A 163 19.28 -6.86 6.31
N THR A 164 18.95 -7.88 5.54
CA THR A 164 19.60 -9.20 5.55
C THR A 164 20.24 -9.51 4.21
N ASN A 165 21.11 -10.53 4.17
CA ASN A 165 21.72 -11.06 2.94
C ASN A 165 20.88 -12.18 2.27
N TYR A 166 19.55 -12.21 2.48
CA TYR A 166 18.67 -13.26 1.97
C TYR A 166 18.64 -13.27 0.46
N SER A 167 19.54 -14.05 -0.16
CA SER A 167 19.67 -14.13 -1.62
C SER A 167 20.39 -15.40 -2.08
N TYR A 168 20.06 -15.84 -3.32
CA TYR A 168 20.79 -16.90 -4.01
C TYR A 168 22.16 -16.37 -4.50
N PRO A 169 23.25 -17.20 -4.50
CA PRO A 169 23.27 -18.64 -4.21
C PRO A 169 23.56 -18.99 -2.74
N GLY A 170 24.07 -18.08 -1.93
CA GLY A 170 24.67 -18.41 -0.64
C GLY A 170 23.66 -18.54 0.50
N HIS A 171 22.70 -17.62 0.60
CA HIS A 171 21.90 -17.44 1.81
C HIS A 171 20.42 -17.82 1.57
N ILE A 172 20.18 -19.10 1.22
CA ILE A 172 18.84 -19.68 1.02
C ILE A 172 18.56 -20.75 2.07
N PRO A 173 17.79 -20.44 3.14
CA PRO A 173 17.40 -21.44 4.14
C PRO A 173 16.58 -22.59 3.55
N PRO A 174 16.69 -23.79 4.07
CA PRO A 174 17.48 -24.22 5.23
C PRO A 174 18.88 -24.76 4.87
N ASN A 175 19.33 -24.58 3.61
CA ASN A 175 20.67 -25.07 3.23
C ASN A 175 21.76 -24.20 3.83
N ASP A 176 21.52 -22.91 3.92
CA ASP A 176 22.38 -21.94 4.58
C ASP A 176 21.50 -20.98 5.39
N THR A 177 22.09 -20.23 6.31
CA THR A 177 21.40 -19.23 7.14
C THR A 177 21.53 -17.85 6.53
N VAL A 178 20.68 -16.96 7.01
CA VAL A 178 20.64 -15.54 6.63
C VAL A 178 21.21 -14.74 7.79
N ASP A 179 21.98 -13.70 7.48
CA ASP A 179 22.58 -12.80 8.46
C ASP A 179 22.06 -11.38 8.30
N TRP A 180 22.12 -10.63 9.41
CA TRP A 180 21.83 -9.20 9.39
C TRP A 180 23.04 -8.43 8.83
N VAL A 181 22.85 -7.73 7.70
CA VAL A 181 23.89 -6.91 7.04
C VAL A 181 23.66 -5.39 7.20
N GLY A 182 22.61 -5.01 7.90
CA GLY A 182 22.29 -3.60 8.11
C GLY A 182 21.96 -2.88 6.80
N PHE A 183 22.60 -1.75 6.53
CA PHE A 183 22.32 -0.91 5.36
C PHE A 183 23.17 -1.27 4.11
N GLU A 184 23.83 -2.40 4.08
CA GLU A 184 24.73 -2.76 2.97
C GLU A 184 23.99 -2.86 1.65
N ASN A 185 22.85 -3.56 1.62
CA ASN A 185 22.00 -3.67 0.42
C ASN A 185 21.54 -2.31 -0.11
N PHE A 186 21.23 -1.38 0.80
CA PHE A 186 20.86 -0.01 0.42
C PHE A 186 22.05 0.74 -0.21
N LYS A 187 23.26 0.57 0.33
CA LYS A 187 24.47 1.19 -0.22
C LYS A 187 24.82 0.62 -1.59
N GLU A 188 24.66 -0.68 -1.79
CA GLU A 188 24.91 -1.31 -3.09
C GLU A 188 23.91 -0.85 -4.15
N LEU A 189 22.63 -0.77 -3.79
CA LEU A 189 21.57 -0.41 -4.72
C LEU A 189 21.54 1.09 -5.05
N LEU A 190 21.88 1.96 -4.07
CA LEU A 190 21.89 3.42 -4.21
C LEU A 190 23.28 3.99 -4.51
N GLY A 191 24.33 3.16 -4.51
CA GLY A 191 25.69 3.58 -4.84
C GLY A 191 25.86 3.97 -6.30
N SER A 192 27.10 4.29 -6.71
CA SER A 192 27.37 4.81 -8.06
C SER A 192 28.12 3.85 -8.98
N ASP A 193 28.71 2.77 -8.47
CA ASP A 193 29.79 2.09 -9.19
C ASP A 193 29.52 0.60 -9.52
N ASN A 194 28.25 0.15 -9.51
CA ASN A 194 27.92 -1.23 -9.83
C ASN A 194 26.70 -1.37 -10.75
N ASN A 195 26.55 -2.54 -11.35
CA ASN A 195 25.46 -2.85 -12.28
C ASN A 195 24.07 -2.78 -11.61
N TRP A 196 23.98 -3.03 -10.29
CA TRP A 196 22.73 -3.02 -9.54
C TRP A 196 22.22 -1.59 -9.39
N SER A 197 23.09 -0.65 -9.01
CA SER A 197 22.75 0.77 -8.90
C SER A 197 22.40 1.39 -10.24
N ALA A 198 23.12 1.07 -11.30
CA ALA A 198 22.79 1.50 -12.66
C ALA A 198 21.42 0.98 -13.12
N GLY A 199 21.14 -0.30 -12.85
CA GLY A 199 19.84 -0.92 -13.12
C GLY A 199 18.72 -0.23 -12.32
N PHE A 200 18.94 -0.01 -11.03
CA PHE A 200 17.98 0.69 -10.16
C PHE A 200 17.70 2.12 -10.65
N ALA A 201 18.73 2.91 -10.92
CA ALA A 201 18.57 4.29 -11.37
C ALA A 201 17.75 4.37 -12.67
N ARG A 202 18.01 3.48 -13.62
CA ARG A 202 17.27 3.38 -14.89
C ARG A 202 15.80 3.05 -14.67
N VAL A 203 15.52 1.97 -13.91
CA VAL A 203 14.16 1.50 -13.64
C VAL A 203 13.39 2.54 -12.81
N ALA A 204 14.02 3.13 -11.80
CA ALA A 204 13.41 4.16 -10.96
C ALA A 204 13.04 5.41 -11.78
N THR A 205 13.98 5.90 -12.61
CA THR A 205 13.74 7.06 -13.50
C THR A 205 12.59 6.77 -14.45
N TRP A 206 12.58 5.60 -15.09
CA TRP A 206 11.48 5.22 -15.98
C TRP A 206 10.16 5.08 -15.22
N THR A 207 10.16 4.51 -14.02
CA THR A 207 8.95 4.39 -13.18
C THR A 207 8.31 5.75 -12.91
N LEU A 208 9.13 6.77 -12.62
CA LEU A 208 8.63 8.13 -12.42
C LEU A 208 8.08 8.74 -13.71
N ILE A 209 8.83 8.62 -14.82
CA ILE A 209 8.37 9.09 -16.14
C ILE A 209 7.06 8.41 -16.52
N TRP A 210 6.99 7.09 -16.40
CA TRP A 210 5.78 6.32 -16.64
C TRP A 210 4.60 6.79 -15.79
N GLY A 211 4.78 6.90 -14.47
CA GLY A 211 3.72 7.34 -13.56
C GLY A 211 3.12 8.68 -13.97
N VAL A 212 3.99 9.65 -14.28
CA VAL A 212 3.59 11.00 -14.73
C VAL A 212 2.94 10.95 -16.11
N MET A 213 3.59 10.34 -17.09
CA MET A 213 3.10 10.33 -18.48
C MET A 213 1.80 9.53 -18.61
N ALA A 214 1.71 8.35 -18.00
CA ALA A 214 0.50 7.54 -17.99
C ALA A 214 -0.69 8.29 -17.39
N THR A 215 -0.49 9.02 -16.29
CA THR A 215 -1.55 9.79 -15.63
C THR A 215 -1.95 11.01 -16.45
N ILE A 216 -0.98 11.84 -16.86
CA ILE A 216 -1.24 13.11 -17.56
C ILE A 216 -1.90 12.85 -18.92
N THR A 217 -1.39 11.90 -19.70
CA THR A 217 -1.93 11.61 -21.02
C THR A 217 -3.36 11.09 -20.95
N CYS A 218 -3.65 10.15 -20.04
CA CYS A 218 -5.02 9.64 -19.82
C CYS A 218 -5.97 10.75 -19.33
N TYR A 219 -5.52 11.59 -18.38
CA TYR A 219 -6.34 12.66 -17.84
C TYR A 219 -6.73 13.67 -18.89
N PHE A 220 -5.74 14.23 -19.60
CA PHE A 220 -6.02 15.27 -20.59
C PHE A 220 -6.78 14.74 -21.80
N ALA A 221 -6.48 13.53 -22.27
CA ALA A 221 -7.27 12.92 -23.34
C ALA A 221 -8.74 12.68 -22.90
N GLY A 222 -8.95 12.15 -21.70
CA GLY A 222 -10.28 11.97 -21.14
C GLY A 222 -11.04 13.30 -21.00
N LEU A 223 -10.37 14.34 -20.47
CA LEU A 223 -10.94 15.67 -20.33
C LEU A 223 -11.33 16.29 -21.68
N ILE A 224 -10.44 16.21 -22.68
CA ILE A 224 -10.72 16.75 -24.03
C ILE A 224 -11.92 16.05 -24.64
N ILE A 225 -11.96 14.72 -24.59
CA ILE A 225 -13.08 13.94 -25.13
C ILE A 225 -14.38 14.26 -24.36
N ALA A 226 -14.32 14.43 -23.04
CA ALA A 226 -15.48 14.81 -22.23
C ALA A 226 -16.06 16.16 -22.65
N VAL A 227 -15.19 17.16 -22.88
CA VAL A 227 -15.58 18.50 -23.37
C VAL A 227 -16.20 18.40 -24.76
N LEU A 228 -15.57 17.68 -25.68
CA LEU A 228 -16.12 17.48 -27.03
C LEU A 228 -17.50 16.82 -27.00
N LEU A 229 -17.68 15.79 -26.17
CA LEU A 229 -18.95 15.10 -26.01
C LEU A 229 -20.04 15.97 -25.37
N LYS A 230 -19.68 17.00 -24.61
CA LYS A 230 -20.64 17.98 -24.07
C LYS A 230 -21.19 18.91 -25.16
N GLU A 231 -20.41 19.20 -26.18
CA GLU A 231 -20.77 20.09 -27.27
C GLU A 231 -21.51 19.38 -28.42
N ILE A 232 -21.41 18.05 -28.52
CA ILE A 232 -22.09 17.25 -29.55
C ILE A 232 -23.60 17.15 -29.26
N ASN A 233 -24.39 17.00 -30.36
CA ASN A 233 -25.83 16.80 -30.31
C ASN A 233 -26.20 15.67 -29.33
N VAL A 234 -27.15 15.94 -28.44
CA VAL A 234 -27.63 15.05 -27.37
C VAL A 234 -28.03 13.66 -27.87
N LYS A 235 -28.50 13.53 -29.12
CA LYS A 235 -28.89 12.24 -29.71
C LYS A 235 -27.69 11.37 -30.13
N ILE A 236 -26.55 11.96 -30.46
CA ILE A 236 -25.36 11.26 -30.99
C ILE A 236 -24.36 11.01 -29.88
N ALA A 237 -24.25 11.90 -28.89
CA ALA A 237 -23.33 11.80 -27.79
C ALA A 237 -23.34 10.42 -27.06
N PRO A 238 -24.48 9.75 -26.79
CA PRO A 238 -24.50 8.43 -26.16
C PRO A 238 -23.79 7.36 -26.98
N VAL A 239 -23.86 7.41 -28.30
CA VAL A 239 -23.17 6.44 -29.19
C VAL A 239 -21.66 6.57 -29.07
N PHE A 240 -21.13 7.80 -29.13
CA PHE A 240 -19.73 8.04 -28.95
C PHE A 240 -19.24 7.69 -27.53
N ARG A 241 -20.03 7.97 -26.49
CA ARG A 241 -19.74 7.55 -25.12
C ARG A 241 -19.60 6.04 -25.04
N PHE A 242 -20.53 5.29 -25.64
CA PHE A 242 -20.48 3.84 -25.67
C PHE A 242 -19.19 3.33 -26.34
N ILE A 243 -18.85 3.88 -27.53
CA ILE A 243 -17.63 3.48 -28.26
C ILE A 243 -16.36 3.78 -27.44
N PHE A 244 -16.28 4.97 -26.83
CA PHE A 244 -15.10 5.36 -26.07
C PHE A 244 -14.93 4.62 -24.73
N ILE A 245 -16.00 4.05 -24.17
CA ILE A 245 -15.94 3.24 -22.95
C ILE A 245 -15.49 1.80 -23.26
N LEU A 246 -15.65 1.29 -24.48
CA LEU A 246 -15.34 -0.09 -24.84
C LEU A 246 -13.92 -0.53 -24.44
N PRO A 247 -12.84 0.25 -24.68
CA PRO A 247 -11.49 -0.15 -24.24
C PRO A 247 -11.40 -0.40 -22.73
N TYR A 248 -12.08 0.42 -21.94
CA TYR A 248 -12.09 0.31 -20.48
C TYR A 248 -12.95 -0.87 -19.97
N ALA A 249 -13.96 -1.28 -20.74
CA ALA A 249 -14.83 -2.39 -20.40
C ALA A 249 -14.18 -3.78 -20.61
N VAL A 250 -13.13 -3.86 -21.43
CA VAL A 250 -12.41 -5.12 -21.67
C VAL A 250 -11.42 -5.38 -20.52
N PRO A 251 -11.37 -6.63 -19.99
CA PRO A 251 -10.39 -6.96 -18.95
C PRO A 251 -8.96 -6.62 -19.39
N GLY A 252 -8.25 -5.83 -18.60
CA GLY A 252 -6.94 -5.26 -18.96
C GLY A 252 -5.90 -6.33 -19.35
N VAL A 253 -5.86 -7.48 -18.67
CA VAL A 253 -4.96 -8.58 -18.98
C VAL A 253 -5.17 -9.09 -20.43
N VAL A 254 -6.43 -9.29 -20.82
CA VAL A 254 -6.78 -9.76 -22.18
C VAL A 254 -6.36 -8.73 -23.20
N SER A 255 -6.70 -7.45 -22.99
CA SER A 255 -6.33 -6.36 -23.89
C SER A 255 -4.83 -6.26 -24.10
N LEU A 256 -4.05 -6.29 -23.01
CA LEU A 256 -2.59 -6.16 -23.07
C LEU A 256 -1.93 -7.34 -23.80
N LEU A 257 -2.41 -8.57 -23.57
CA LEU A 257 -1.91 -9.75 -24.29
C LEU A 257 -2.26 -9.71 -25.79
N VAL A 258 -3.44 -9.19 -26.12
CA VAL A 258 -3.82 -8.97 -27.53
C VAL A 258 -2.92 -7.91 -28.17
N TRP A 259 -2.70 -6.77 -27.51
CA TRP A 259 -1.79 -5.73 -28.01
C TRP A 259 -0.36 -6.22 -28.17
N LYS A 260 0.16 -7.03 -27.23
CA LYS A 260 1.47 -7.67 -27.34
C LYS A 260 1.60 -8.48 -28.64
N ASN A 261 0.57 -9.26 -29.00
CA ASN A 261 0.57 -10.06 -30.24
C ASN A 261 0.38 -9.19 -31.48
N LEU A 262 -0.50 -8.18 -31.44
CA LEU A 262 -0.71 -7.26 -32.55
C LEU A 262 0.54 -6.45 -32.92
N LEU A 263 1.32 -6.06 -31.89
CA LEU A 263 2.55 -5.26 -32.01
C LEU A 263 3.82 -6.10 -32.12
N ASN A 264 3.71 -7.43 -32.28
CA ASN A 264 4.88 -8.28 -32.49
C ASN A 264 5.65 -7.82 -33.72
N GLY A 265 6.96 -7.58 -33.59
CA GLY A 265 7.78 -7.04 -34.68
C GLY A 265 7.83 -7.93 -35.91
N THR A 266 7.86 -9.25 -35.72
CA THR A 266 8.04 -10.24 -36.82
C THR A 266 6.71 -10.75 -37.38
N PHE A 267 5.78 -11.11 -36.50
CA PHE A 267 4.53 -11.80 -36.86
C PHE A 267 3.28 -10.96 -36.70
N GLY A 268 3.40 -9.78 -36.09
CA GLY A 268 2.26 -8.95 -35.76
C GLY A 268 1.51 -8.41 -36.97
N PRO A 269 0.16 -8.48 -36.94
CA PRO A 269 -0.65 -8.04 -38.08
C PRO A 269 -0.55 -6.52 -38.32
N ILE A 270 -0.21 -5.71 -37.34
CA ILE A 270 -0.04 -4.26 -37.54
C ILE A 270 1.12 -3.99 -38.50
N ASN A 271 2.30 -4.51 -38.25
CA ASN A 271 3.45 -4.32 -39.16
C ASN A 271 3.16 -4.89 -40.56
N ARG A 272 2.54 -6.07 -40.64
CA ARG A 272 2.17 -6.67 -41.94
C ARG A 272 1.19 -5.79 -42.71
N GLY A 273 0.15 -5.30 -42.07
CA GLY A 273 -0.82 -4.41 -42.71
C GLY A 273 -0.19 -3.11 -43.19
N LEU A 274 0.64 -2.47 -42.36
CA LEU A 274 1.35 -1.24 -42.74
C LEU A 274 2.31 -1.43 -43.91
N MET A 275 3.02 -2.57 -43.96
CA MET A 275 3.90 -2.91 -45.09
C MET A 275 3.09 -3.22 -46.34
N GLN A 276 2.00 -3.98 -46.27
CA GLN A 276 1.12 -4.27 -47.40
C GLN A 276 0.48 -3.02 -47.99
N LEU A 277 0.16 -2.03 -47.15
CA LEU A 277 -0.37 -0.74 -47.58
C LEU A 277 0.74 0.21 -48.13
N GLY A 278 2.01 -0.21 -48.10
CA GLY A 278 3.13 0.62 -48.52
C GLY A 278 3.45 1.81 -47.64
N ILE A 279 2.89 1.84 -46.41
CA ILE A 279 3.07 2.95 -45.42
C ILE A 279 4.47 2.89 -44.80
N ILE A 280 4.99 1.68 -44.59
CA ILE A 280 6.34 1.44 -44.04
C ILE A 280 7.08 0.43 -44.91
N SER A 281 8.39 0.62 -45.03
CA SER A 281 9.29 -0.30 -45.77
C SER A 281 9.86 -1.41 -44.91
N ASN A 282 10.04 -1.14 -43.59
CA ASN A 282 10.59 -2.08 -42.62
C ASN A 282 9.67 -2.18 -41.42
N ALA A 283 9.71 -3.35 -40.77
CA ALA A 283 8.92 -3.57 -39.55
C ALA A 283 9.35 -2.63 -38.41
N ILE A 284 8.40 -1.98 -37.78
CA ILE A 284 8.65 -1.11 -36.61
C ILE A 284 8.90 -2.00 -35.40
N PRO A 285 9.99 -1.79 -34.64
CA PRO A 285 10.33 -2.58 -33.47
C PRO A 285 9.53 -2.13 -32.21
N TRP A 286 8.21 -2.17 -32.27
CA TRP A 286 7.28 -1.63 -31.24
C TRP A 286 7.64 -1.99 -29.80
N LEU A 287 8.08 -3.25 -29.57
CA LEU A 287 8.33 -3.79 -28.23
C LEU A 287 9.78 -4.30 -28.06
N SER A 288 10.60 -4.24 -29.09
CA SER A 288 11.98 -4.74 -29.09
C SER A 288 13.05 -3.64 -29.06
N ASP A 289 12.70 -2.40 -29.36
CA ASP A 289 13.54 -1.23 -29.11
C ASP A 289 13.15 -0.58 -27.79
N GLY A 290 14.11 -0.15 -26.98
CA GLY A 290 13.86 0.36 -25.64
C GLY A 290 12.98 1.60 -25.62
N THR A 291 13.32 2.60 -26.42
CA THR A 291 12.58 3.88 -26.47
C THR A 291 11.22 3.70 -27.13
N MET A 292 11.16 2.93 -28.22
CA MET A 292 9.90 2.64 -28.90
C MET A 292 8.95 1.85 -27.98
N ALA A 293 9.47 0.88 -27.22
CA ALA A 293 8.67 0.11 -26.28
C ALA A 293 8.09 1.00 -25.13
N GLN A 294 8.88 1.95 -24.64
CA GLN A 294 8.41 2.92 -23.65
C GLN A 294 7.27 3.80 -24.19
N ILE A 295 7.43 4.34 -25.40
CA ILE A 295 6.40 5.14 -26.07
C ILE A 295 5.15 4.28 -26.32
N THR A 296 5.32 3.07 -26.82
CA THR A 296 4.25 2.12 -27.08
C THR A 296 3.46 1.80 -25.80
N CYS A 297 4.13 1.58 -24.69
CA CYS A 297 3.48 1.38 -23.39
C CYS A 297 2.57 2.56 -23.01
N ILE A 298 3.05 3.81 -23.18
CA ILE A 298 2.27 5.01 -22.90
C ILE A 298 1.02 5.09 -23.81
N ILE A 299 1.17 4.81 -25.11
CA ILE A 299 0.07 4.85 -26.08
C ILE A 299 -1.00 3.79 -25.75
N ILE A 300 -0.57 2.57 -25.43
CA ILE A 300 -1.53 1.50 -25.07
C ILE A 300 -2.24 1.82 -23.75
N ASN A 301 -1.49 2.32 -22.77
CA ASN A 301 -2.10 2.76 -21.50
C ASN A 301 -3.09 3.92 -21.71
N LEU A 302 -2.75 4.87 -22.57
CA LEU A 302 -3.67 5.95 -22.95
C LEU A 302 -4.96 5.39 -23.55
N TRP A 303 -4.87 4.46 -24.50
CA TRP A 303 -6.04 3.81 -25.12
C TRP A 303 -6.93 3.09 -24.11
N ALA A 304 -6.33 2.43 -23.10
CA ALA A 304 -7.08 1.72 -22.07
C ALA A 304 -7.64 2.64 -20.98
N GLY A 305 -6.93 3.73 -20.63
CA GLY A 305 -7.17 4.50 -19.40
C GLY A 305 -7.93 5.81 -19.59
N PHE A 306 -7.96 6.41 -20.80
CA PHE A 306 -8.58 7.74 -20.98
C PHE A 306 -10.08 7.74 -20.65
N ALA A 307 -10.77 6.62 -20.87
CA ALA A 307 -12.22 6.53 -20.68
C ALA A 307 -12.63 6.72 -19.20
N TYR A 308 -11.81 6.27 -18.25
CA TYR A 308 -12.03 6.54 -16.83
C TYR A 308 -12.08 8.04 -16.54
N PHE A 309 -11.08 8.78 -17.02
CA PHE A 309 -11.01 10.24 -16.83
C PHE A 309 -12.06 10.99 -17.65
N MET A 310 -12.46 10.47 -18.81
CA MET A 310 -13.60 11.01 -19.58
C MET A 310 -14.87 10.96 -18.76
N LEU A 311 -15.22 9.80 -18.17
CA LEU A 311 -16.40 9.67 -17.34
C LEU A 311 -16.34 10.55 -16.09
N LEU A 312 -15.18 10.61 -15.45
CA LEU A 312 -14.94 11.46 -14.29
C LEU A 312 -15.13 12.95 -14.62
N ALA A 313 -14.52 13.43 -15.71
CA ALA A 313 -14.66 14.81 -16.16
C ALA A 313 -16.10 15.14 -16.57
N MET A 314 -16.82 14.22 -17.22
CA MET A 314 -18.22 14.41 -17.54
C MET A 314 -19.08 14.54 -16.28
N GLY A 315 -18.84 13.69 -15.26
CA GLY A 315 -19.55 13.76 -13.98
C GLY A 315 -19.30 15.09 -13.26
N THR A 316 -18.03 15.53 -13.19
CA THR A 316 -17.69 16.80 -12.55
C THR A 316 -18.21 18.02 -13.32
N MET A 317 -18.21 18.00 -14.66
CA MET A 317 -18.78 19.08 -15.47
C MET A 317 -20.30 19.23 -15.31
N THR A 318 -21.02 18.15 -14.99
CA THR A 318 -22.48 18.26 -14.72
C THR A 318 -22.78 18.92 -13.37
N ALA A 319 -21.84 18.93 -12.44
CA ALA A 319 -21.97 19.60 -11.15
C ALA A 319 -21.68 21.12 -11.22
N ILE A 320 -21.16 21.62 -12.34
CA ILE A 320 -20.91 23.06 -12.53
C ILE A 320 -22.25 23.73 -12.89
N PRO A 321 -22.71 24.78 -12.14
CA PRO A 321 -23.94 25.48 -12.41
C PRO A 321 -24.01 26.04 -13.84
N GLN A 322 -25.13 25.83 -14.51
CA GLN A 322 -25.35 26.25 -15.89
C GLN A 322 -25.27 27.78 -16.04
N ASP A 323 -25.72 28.49 -15.01
CA ASP A 323 -25.72 29.96 -14.98
C ASP A 323 -24.32 30.56 -15.22
N MET A 324 -23.25 29.87 -14.77
CA MET A 324 -21.87 30.32 -15.02
C MET A 324 -21.53 30.30 -16.50
N TYR A 325 -22.01 29.30 -17.23
CA TYR A 325 -21.80 29.17 -18.68
C TYR A 325 -22.63 30.20 -19.45
N GLU A 326 -23.84 30.46 -19.01
CA GLU A 326 -24.78 31.42 -19.62
C GLU A 326 -24.25 32.86 -19.41
N ALA A 327 -23.86 33.22 -18.21
CA ALA A 327 -23.24 34.50 -17.92
C ALA A 327 -22.00 34.77 -18.79
N ALA A 328 -21.09 33.78 -18.87
CA ALA A 328 -19.90 33.91 -19.72
C ALA A 328 -20.22 34.11 -21.20
N ARG A 329 -21.29 33.49 -21.71
CA ARG A 329 -21.78 33.70 -23.11
C ARG A 329 -22.38 35.08 -23.31
N ILE A 330 -23.12 35.61 -22.34
CA ILE A 330 -23.67 36.95 -22.34
C ILE A 330 -22.51 37.97 -22.37
N ASP A 331 -21.44 37.70 -21.64
CA ASP A 331 -20.20 38.52 -21.61
C ASP A 331 -19.36 38.39 -22.90
N GLY A 332 -19.81 37.61 -23.90
CA GLY A 332 -19.12 37.43 -25.18
C GLY A 332 -17.90 36.51 -25.14
N ALA A 333 -17.78 35.64 -24.11
CA ALA A 333 -16.67 34.71 -24.00
C ALA A 333 -16.75 33.62 -25.09
N SER A 334 -15.61 33.35 -25.75
CA SER A 334 -15.48 32.22 -26.68
C SER A 334 -15.44 30.90 -25.93
N ASN A 335 -15.79 29.79 -26.62
CA ASN A 335 -15.74 28.43 -26.02
C ASN A 335 -14.37 28.12 -25.42
N GLY A 336 -13.28 28.55 -26.05
CA GLY A 336 -11.92 28.39 -25.50
C GLY A 336 -11.67 29.19 -24.22
N GLN A 337 -12.26 30.40 -24.10
CA GLN A 337 -12.20 31.18 -22.87
C GLN A 337 -13.01 30.55 -21.74
N VAL A 338 -14.22 30.08 -22.05
CA VAL A 338 -15.09 29.33 -21.13
C VAL A 338 -14.36 28.07 -20.63
N PHE A 339 -13.77 27.31 -21.54
CA PHE A 339 -13.00 26.12 -21.15
C PHE A 339 -11.83 26.47 -20.21
N ARG A 340 -10.99 27.43 -20.58
CA ARG A 340 -9.77 27.77 -19.82
C ARG A 340 -10.05 28.45 -18.47
N LYS A 341 -11.09 29.30 -18.40
CA LYS A 341 -11.36 30.14 -17.22
C LYS A 341 -12.42 29.55 -16.28
N ILE A 342 -13.32 28.67 -16.77
CA ILE A 342 -14.42 28.10 -15.99
C ILE A 342 -14.23 26.58 -15.87
N THR A 343 -14.30 25.86 -16.99
CA THR A 343 -14.36 24.40 -16.97
C THR A 343 -13.09 23.76 -16.43
N LEU A 344 -11.94 24.10 -17.02
CA LEU A 344 -10.66 23.48 -16.66
C LEU A 344 -10.28 23.69 -15.19
N PRO A 345 -10.33 24.91 -14.62
CA PRO A 345 -9.95 25.10 -13.21
C PRO A 345 -10.87 24.38 -12.23
N LEU A 346 -12.18 24.40 -12.48
CA LEU A 346 -13.15 23.76 -11.61
C LEU A 346 -13.08 22.22 -11.67
N VAL A 347 -12.93 21.66 -12.87
CA VAL A 347 -12.76 20.22 -13.04
C VAL A 347 -11.44 19.76 -12.43
N LEU A 348 -10.33 20.45 -12.68
CA LEU A 348 -9.03 20.15 -12.05
C LEU A 348 -9.14 20.17 -10.53
N TYR A 349 -9.73 21.20 -9.95
CA TYR A 349 -9.87 21.31 -8.50
C TYR A 349 -10.65 20.10 -7.90
N GLN A 350 -11.75 19.70 -8.53
CA GLN A 350 -12.57 18.59 -8.05
C GLN A 350 -11.91 17.22 -8.28
N THR A 351 -11.14 17.07 -9.36
CA THR A 351 -10.52 15.79 -9.75
C THR A 351 -9.08 15.63 -9.25
N MET A 352 -8.46 16.66 -8.69
CA MET A 352 -7.08 16.63 -8.22
C MET A 352 -6.75 15.45 -7.29
N PRO A 353 -7.57 15.10 -6.28
CA PRO A 353 -7.30 13.94 -5.45
C PRO A 353 -7.24 12.63 -6.25
N LEU A 354 -8.09 12.49 -7.27
CA LEU A 354 -8.14 11.29 -8.12
C LEU A 354 -6.96 11.23 -9.10
N ILE A 355 -6.48 12.38 -9.59
CA ILE A 355 -5.25 12.47 -10.40
C ILE A 355 -4.06 11.99 -9.55
N ILE A 356 -3.97 12.45 -8.31
CA ILE A 356 -2.90 12.06 -7.38
C ILE A 356 -2.97 10.55 -7.08
N MET A 357 -4.16 10.01 -6.83
CA MET A 357 -4.35 8.57 -6.65
C MET A 357 -3.96 7.77 -7.90
N SER A 358 -4.30 8.27 -9.09
CA SER A 358 -3.93 7.63 -10.36
C SER A 358 -2.41 7.63 -10.58
N LEU A 359 -1.71 8.70 -10.19
CA LEU A 359 -0.24 8.75 -10.24
C LEU A 359 0.37 7.65 -9.35
N ALA A 360 -0.08 7.54 -8.10
CA ALA A 360 0.38 6.50 -7.19
C ALA A 360 0.06 5.08 -7.71
N HIS A 361 -1.13 4.89 -8.29
CA HIS A 361 -1.53 3.63 -8.93
C HIS A 361 -0.62 3.28 -10.10
N ASN A 362 -0.33 4.23 -11.00
CA ASN A 362 0.50 3.99 -12.17
C ASN A 362 1.96 3.68 -11.80
N ILE A 363 2.53 4.34 -10.79
CA ILE A 363 3.87 4.01 -10.27
C ILE A 363 3.96 2.54 -9.83
N ASN A 364 2.88 1.98 -9.30
CA ASN A 364 2.83 0.61 -8.79
C ASN A 364 1.99 -0.35 -9.69
N ASN A 365 1.79 0.01 -10.95
CA ASN A 365 0.98 -0.79 -11.87
C ASN A 365 1.77 -1.93 -12.51
N PHE A 366 1.87 -3.04 -11.78
CA PHE A 366 2.52 -4.27 -12.25
C PHE A 366 1.95 -4.76 -13.59
N GLY A 367 0.62 -4.83 -13.69
CA GLY A 367 -0.07 -5.48 -14.80
C GLY A 367 0.17 -4.80 -16.15
N ALA A 368 0.20 -3.47 -16.18
CA ALA A 368 0.35 -2.70 -17.43
C ALA A 368 1.63 -3.09 -18.19
N ILE A 369 2.74 -3.23 -17.50
CA ILE A 369 4.03 -3.56 -18.10
C ILE A 369 4.24 -5.07 -18.20
N PHE A 370 3.89 -5.83 -17.16
CA PHE A 370 4.12 -7.27 -17.12
C PHE A 370 3.44 -8.00 -18.28
N PHE A 371 2.17 -7.72 -18.56
CA PHE A 371 1.44 -8.41 -19.62
C PHE A 371 1.77 -7.90 -21.03
N LEU A 372 2.17 -6.65 -21.18
CA LEU A 372 2.50 -6.08 -22.48
C LEU A 372 3.91 -6.43 -22.93
N THR A 373 4.92 -6.13 -22.11
CA THR A 373 6.35 -6.26 -22.46
C THR A 373 7.11 -7.25 -21.59
N GLY A 374 6.63 -7.54 -20.37
CA GLY A 374 7.39 -8.24 -19.35
C GLY A 374 8.62 -7.45 -18.86
N GLY A 375 8.63 -6.13 -19.05
CA GLY A 375 9.76 -5.25 -18.75
C GLY A 375 10.82 -5.18 -19.86
N ALA A 376 10.66 -5.93 -20.99
CA ALA A 376 11.61 -5.96 -22.09
C ALA A 376 11.63 -4.61 -22.89
N PRO A 377 12.70 -4.41 -23.70
CA PRO A 377 13.91 -5.20 -23.84
C PRO A 377 14.88 -5.04 -22.67
N VAL A 378 15.67 -6.08 -22.39
CA VAL A 378 16.75 -6.02 -21.40
C VAL A 378 17.97 -5.38 -22.05
N HIS A 379 18.62 -4.47 -21.34
CA HIS A 379 19.88 -3.86 -21.82
C HIS A 379 21.03 -4.85 -21.74
N LEU A 380 22.00 -4.74 -22.66
CA LEU A 380 23.17 -5.62 -22.71
C LEU A 380 24.02 -5.53 -21.42
N ASP A 381 24.12 -4.35 -20.82
CA ASP A 381 24.81 -4.08 -19.56
C ASP A 381 24.02 -4.51 -18.31
N SER A 382 22.79 -4.93 -18.48
CA SER A 382 21.88 -5.34 -17.40
C SER A 382 21.51 -6.82 -17.42
N THR A 383 22.29 -7.66 -18.08
CA THR A 383 22.04 -9.11 -18.16
C THR A 383 22.07 -9.79 -16.78
N THR A 384 22.91 -9.31 -15.87
CA THR A 384 23.02 -9.79 -14.49
C THR A 384 21.84 -9.35 -13.61
N THR A 385 21.30 -8.17 -13.86
CA THR A 385 20.22 -7.55 -13.07
C THR A 385 18.83 -7.80 -13.64
N LEU A 386 18.75 -8.25 -14.90
CA LEU A 386 17.52 -8.40 -15.71
C LEU A 386 16.67 -7.11 -15.78
N ALA A 387 17.26 -5.95 -15.48
CA ALA A 387 16.58 -4.67 -15.56
C ALA A 387 16.33 -4.30 -17.02
N GLY A 388 15.07 -4.27 -17.45
CA GLY A 388 14.68 -3.92 -18.81
C GLY A 388 14.27 -2.46 -18.97
N SER A 389 14.17 -2.03 -20.21
CA SER A 389 13.86 -0.63 -20.59
C SER A 389 12.47 -0.18 -20.16
N THR A 390 11.52 -1.10 -20.11
CA THR A 390 10.14 -0.81 -19.71
C THR A 390 9.81 -1.27 -18.29
N ASP A 391 10.77 -1.87 -17.55
CA ASP A 391 10.52 -2.30 -16.18
C ASP A 391 10.15 -1.13 -15.29
N LEU A 392 9.08 -1.30 -14.53
CA LEU A 392 8.80 -0.49 -13.34
C LEU A 392 9.48 -1.12 -12.12
N LEU A 393 9.67 -0.37 -11.07
CA LEU A 393 10.22 -0.91 -9.83
C LEU A 393 9.46 -2.17 -9.36
N VAL A 394 8.13 -2.17 -9.47
CA VAL A 394 7.29 -3.32 -9.09
C VAL A 394 7.47 -4.54 -10.01
N THR A 395 7.69 -4.37 -11.31
CA THR A 395 7.95 -5.49 -12.24
C THR A 395 9.37 -6.01 -12.07
N TRP A 396 10.30 -5.14 -11.72
CA TRP A 396 11.66 -5.56 -11.44
C TRP A 396 11.78 -6.30 -10.10
N ILE A 397 11.04 -5.90 -9.05
CA ILE A 397 10.89 -6.70 -7.82
C ILE A 397 10.47 -8.14 -8.14
N TYR A 398 9.51 -8.32 -9.05
CA TYR A 398 9.08 -9.66 -9.46
C TYR A 398 10.24 -10.45 -10.09
N LYS A 399 11.03 -9.86 -11.01
CA LYS A 399 12.19 -10.51 -11.61
C LYS A 399 13.27 -10.83 -10.58
N LEU A 400 13.57 -9.92 -9.67
CA LEU A 400 14.51 -10.13 -8.58
C LEU A 400 14.08 -11.29 -7.69
N THR A 401 12.80 -11.38 -7.37
CA THR A 401 12.25 -12.41 -6.47
C THR A 401 12.15 -13.78 -7.14
N ILE A 402 11.57 -13.83 -8.34
CA ILE A 402 11.22 -15.11 -8.99
C ILE A 402 12.36 -15.65 -9.87
N ASN A 403 13.05 -14.78 -10.61
CA ASN A 403 14.06 -15.21 -11.57
C ASN A 403 15.47 -15.26 -10.96
N LEU A 404 15.81 -14.30 -10.10
CA LEU A 404 17.15 -14.13 -9.54
C LEU A 404 17.25 -14.57 -8.07
N MET A 405 16.12 -14.75 -7.37
CA MET A 405 16.04 -15.04 -5.93
C MET A 405 16.88 -14.06 -5.08
N LYS A 406 16.88 -12.77 -5.46
CA LYS A 406 17.52 -11.66 -4.76
C LYS A 406 16.47 -10.95 -3.89
N TYR A 407 16.06 -11.64 -2.82
CA TYR A 407 14.99 -11.16 -1.92
C TYR A 407 15.41 -9.91 -1.14
N ASP A 408 16.70 -9.79 -0.81
CA ASP A 408 17.36 -8.64 -0.21
C ASP A 408 17.10 -7.35 -1.02
N TYR A 409 17.52 -7.31 -2.29
CA TYR A 409 17.33 -6.15 -3.16
C TYR A 409 15.86 -5.89 -3.48
N ALA A 410 15.07 -6.94 -3.71
CA ALA A 410 13.64 -6.80 -3.93
C ALA A 410 12.96 -6.09 -2.74
N SER A 411 13.37 -6.44 -1.52
CA SER A 411 12.86 -5.85 -0.28
C SER A 411 13.33 -4.42 -0.07
N VAL A 412 14.58 -4.08 -0.43
CA VAL A 412 15.06 -2.68 -0.43
C VAL A 412 14.20 -1.83 -1.36
N ILE A 413 13.95 -2.29 -2.58
CA ILE A 413 13.13 -1.56 -3.55
C ILE A 413 11.70 -1.38 -3.03
N ALA A 414 11.11 -2.42 -2.43
CA ALA A 414 9.78 -2.33 -1.82
C ALA A 414 9.74 -1.29 -0.69
N CYS A 415 10.77 -1.24 0.17
CA CYS A 415 10.91 -0.22 1.20
C CYS A 415 11.02 1.20 0.61
N LEU A 416 11.80 1.38 -0.46
CA LEU A 416 11.95 2.68 -1.13
C LEU A 416 10.63 3.14 -1.77
N ILE A 417 9.90 2.25 -2.44
CA ILE A 417 8.56 2.54 -2.97
C ILE A 417 7.63 2.97 -1.83
N PHE A 418 7.62 2.23 -0.73
CA PHE A 418 6.79 2.57 0.43
C PHE A 418 7.15 3.94 1.02
N LEU A 419 8.44 4.24 1.18
CA LEU A 419 8.91 5.54 1.69
C LEU A 419 8.51 6.73 0.80
N VAL A 420 8.32 6.51 -0.49
CA VAL A 420 7.84 7.53 -1.42
C VAL A 420 6.32 7.61 -1.41
N LEU A 421 5.63 6.47 -1.53
CA LEU A 421 4.18 6.45 -1.72
C LEU A 421 3.40 6.72 -0.43
N ALA A 422 3.88 6.28 0.75
CA ALA A 422 3.15 6.46 2.00
C ALA A 422 3.02 7.94 2.42
N PRO A 423 4.09 8.77 2.42
CA PRO A 423 3.95 10.20 2.68
C PRO A 423 3.06 10.91 1.66
N PHE A 424 3.15 10.51 0.37
CA PHE A 424 2.32 11.04 -0.69
C PHE A 424 0.83 10.73 -0.47
N ALA A 425 0.50 9.50 -0.08
CA ALA A 425 -0.86 9.08 0.25
C ALA A 425 -1.40 9.83 1.49
N ILE A 426 -0.58 9.98 2.55
CA ILE A 426 -0.94 10.73 3.76
C ILE A 426 -1.21 12.20 3.42
N PHE A 427 -0.33 12.82 2.63
CA PHE A 427 -0.51 14.21 2.21
C PHE A 427 -1.80 14.39 1.40
N ASN A 428 -2.06 13.48 0.45
CA ASN A 428 -3.30 13.51 -0.33
C ASN A 428 -4.53 13.36 0.57
N PHE A 429 -4.55 12.38 1.48
CA PHE A 429 -5.66 12.14 2.40
C PHE A 429 -5.96 13.38 3.27
N ARG A 430 -4.92 14.00 3.85
CA ARG A 430 -5.07 15.22 4.67
C ARG A 430 -5.63 16.42 3.90
N ASN A 431 -5.53 16.41 2.57
CA ASN A 431 -6.07 17.46 1.70
C ASN A 431 -7.47 17.19 1.18
N THR A 432 -8.05 16.01 1.45
CA THR A 432 -9.45 15.70 1.10
C THR A 432 -10.43 16.52 1.93
N LYS A 433 -11.62 16.78 1.37
CA LYS A 433 -12.72 17.43 2.09
C LYS A 433 -13.14 16.64 3.33
N ALA A 434 -13.26 15.32 3.22
CA ALA A 434 -13.63 14.44 4.31
C ALA A 434 -12.75 14.66 5.56
N TYR A 435 -11.43 14.77 5.38
CA TYR A 435 -10.51 15.03 6.48
C TYR A 435 -10.64 16.48 7.02
N LYS A 436 -10.82 17.48 6.13
CA LYS A 436 -10.88 18.90 6.52
C LYS A 436 -12.20 19.26 7.20
N GLU A 437 -13.29 18.65 6.81
CA GLU A 437 -14.65 18.92 7.32
C GLU A 437 -14.99 18.02 8.53
N GLY A 438 -14.09 17.13 8.95
CA GLY A 438 -14.27 16.30 10.13
C GLY A 438 -15.34 15.20 9.96
N GLU A 439 -15.61 14.78 8.74
CA GLU A 439 -16.55 13.70 8.42
C GLU A 439 -15.90 12.31 8.53
N VAL A 440 -14.72 12.21 9.16
CA VAL A 440 -14.00 10.97 9.41
C VAL A 440 -13.80 10.76 10.90
#